data_aaa15690603b47113f5f9db4ec4ef4b0
#
_entry.id   aaa15690603b47113f5f9db4ec4ef4b0
#
_cell.length_a   1.000
_cell.length_b   1.000
_cell.length_c   1.000
_cell.angle_alpha   90.00
_cell.angle_beta   90.00
_cell.angle_gamma   90.00
#
_symmetry.space_group_name_H-M   'P 1'
#
loop_
_entity.id
_entity.type
_entity.pdbx_description
1 polymer ?
#
loop_
_entity_poly.entity_id
_entity_poly.type
_entity_poly.pdbx_seq_one_letter_code
_entity_poly.pdbx_strand_id
1 'polypeptide(L)'
;MKQLIFVLLISCLACANNQAEQAERKKDMESTKEIYLAGGCFWGTEHFLKLIDGVETTQVGYANGNIANPTYKQVCTGTTDFAETVKVQYDPLKVDLPFLIDLYFKTIDPTSVNRQGNDKGTQYRTGIYYTDPADLAVIQETVYRLAA
;
A
#
# COMPACT_ATOMS: atom_id res chain seq x y z
N MET A 1 -40.33 9.94 -38.86
CA MET A 1 -39.39 10.91 -38.22
C MET A 1 -39.45 10.94 -36.70
N LYS A 2 -40.31 10.19 -35.98
CA LYS A 2 -40.35 10.18 -34.50
C LYS A 2 -39.42 9.15 -33.83
N GLN A 3 -38.89 8.18 -34.56
CA GLN A 3 -38.03 7.11 -33.96
C GLN A 3 -36.53 7.50 -33.88
N LEU A 4 -36.06 8.45 -34.67
CA LEU A 4 -34.64 8.85 -34.65
C LEU A 4 -34.25 9.70 -33.43
N ILE A 5 -35.21 10.43 -32.82
CA ILE A 5 -34.96 11.29 -31.66
C ILE A 5 -34.76 10.47 -30.37
N PHE A 6 -35.40 9.31 -30.25
CA PHE A 6 -35.32 8.46 -29.07
C PHE A 6 -33.95 7.75 -28.94
N VAL A 7 -33.34 7.37 -30.05
CA VAL A 7 -32.01 6.71 -30.06
C VAL A 7 -30.90 7.69 -29.70
N LEU A 8 -31.00 8.96 -30.09
CA LEU A 8 -30.01 10.00 -29.75
C LEU A 8 -30.04 10.37 -28.26
N LEU A 9 -31.20 10.35 -27.62
CA LEU A 9 -31.34 10.64 -26.19
C LEU A 9 -30.74 9.54 -25.31
N ILE A 10 -30.85 8.26 -25.70
CA ILE A 10 -30.29 7.13 -24.96
C ILE A 10 -28.75 7.13 -25.04
N SER A 11 -28.17 7.49 -26.19
CA SER A 11 -26.72 7.56 -26.34
C SER A 11 -26.08 8.70 -25.53
N CYS A 12 -26.76 9.83 -25.38
CA CYS A 12 -26.28 10.95 -24.55
C CYS A 12 -26.30 10.59 -23.04
N LEU A 13 -27.33 9.87 -22.57
CA LEU A 13 -27.39 9.45 -21.15
C LEU A 13 -26.25 8.45 -20.81
N ALA A 14 -25.96 7.51 -21.69
CA ALA A 14 -24.88 6.54 -21.49
C ALA A 14 -23.48 7.21 -21.44
N CYS A 15 -23.26 8.23 -22.28
CA CYS A 15 -22.01 9.01 -22.26
C CYS A 15 -21.88 9.86 -20.99
N ALA A 16 -22.96 10.47 -20.52
CA ALA A 16 -22.96 11.27 -19.29
C ALA A 16 -22.68 10.43 -18.05
N ASN A 17 -23.29 9.23 -17.93
CA ASN A 17 -23.03 8.31 -16.85
C ASN A 17 -21.58 7.81 -16.82
N ASN A 18 -21.00 7.51 -17.98
CA ASN A 18 -19.61 7.08 -18.09
C ASN A 18 -18.61 8.18 -17.69
N GLN A 19 -18.90 9.44 -18.01
CA GLN A 19 -18.08 10.59 -17.61
C GLN A 19 -18.18 10.88 -16.11
N ALA A 20 -19.36 10.73 -15.51
CA ALA A 20 -19.56 10.90 -14.08
C ALA A 20 -18.81 9.81 -13.29
N GLU A 21 -18.90 8.56 -13.69
CA GLU A 21 -18.20 7.42 -13.09
C GLU A 21 -16.66 7.54 -13.23
N GLN A 22 -16.18 8.05 -14.36
CA GLN A 22 -14.75 8.32 -14.55
C GLN A 22 -14.25 9.50 -13.71
N ALA A 23 -15.08 10.53 -13.50
CA ALA A 23 -14.74 11.67 -12.65
C ALA A 23 -14.71 11.28 -11.17
N GLU A 24 -15.64 10.42 -10.74
CA GLU A 24 -15.70 9.87 -9.38
C GLU A 24 -14.49 8.97 -9.11
N ARG A 25 -14.16 8.04 -9.98
CA ARG A 25 -12.94 7.21 -9.88
C ARG A 25 -11.66 8.04 -9.86
N LYS A 26 -11.60 9.13 -10.63
CA LYS A 26 -10.45 10.04 -10.63
C LYS A 26 -10.33 10.80 -9.31
N LYS A 27 -11.45 11.22 -8.72
CA LYS A 27 -11.50 11.89 -7.41
C LYS A 27 -11.09 10.94 -6.29
N ASP A 28 -11.53 9.68 -6.33
CA ASP A 28 -11.16 8.65 -5.36
C ASP A 28 -9.66 8.32 -5.45
N MET A 29 -9.10 8.21 -6.67
CA MET A 29 -7.65 8.05 -6.87
C MET A 29 -6.84 9.26 -6.40
N GLU A 30 -7.39 10.47 -6.44
CA GLU A 30 -6.72 11.71 -6.02
C GLU A 30 -6.74 11.87 -4.48
N SER A 31 -7.64 11.17 -3.77
CA SER A 31 -7.71 11.12 -2.31
C SER A 31 -6.92 9.97 -1.69
N THR A 32 -6.56 8.94 -2.47
CA THR A 32 -5.85 7.76 -2.00
C THR A 32 -4.39 8.07 -1.68
N LYS A 33 -3.96 7.71 -0.48
CA LYS A 33 -2.55 7.75 -0.05
C LYS A 33 -1.87 6.40 -0.20
N GLU A 34 -0.54 6.40 -0.17
CA GLU A 34 0.25 5.18 -0.23
C GLU A 34 1.35 5.13 0.83
N ILE A 35 1.61 3.92 1.33
CA ILE A 35 2.70 3.61 2.25
C ILE A 35 3.25 2.22 1.92
N TYR A 36 4.50 1.95 2.30
CA TYR A 36 5.17 0.70 2.01
C TYR A 36 5.62 0.05 3.32
N LEU A 37 5.11 -1.14 3.61
CA LEU A 37 5.28 -1.83 4.89
C LEU A 37 6.01 -3.17 4.68
N ALA A 38 7.19 -3.29 5.29
CA ALA A 38 8.00 -4.51 5.27
C ALA A 38 7.91 -5.22 6.63
N GLY A 39 7.50 -6.47 6.65
CA GLY A 39 7.22 -7.20 7.90
C GLY A 39 7.38 -8.71 7.77
N GLY A 40 8.56 -9.17 7.37
CA GLY A 40 8.81 -10.58 7.08
C GLY A 40 8.33 -10.99 5.69
N CYS A 41 7.81 -12.21 5.55
CA CYS A 41 7.25 -12.67 4.28
C CYS A 41 6.06 -11.79 3.86
N PHE A 42 6.19 -11.16 2.70
CA PHE A 42 5.18 -10.20 2.20
C PHE A 42 3.80 -10.83 1.96
N TRP A 43 3.70 -12.15 1.72
CA TRP A 43 2.41 -12.82 1.58
C TRP A 43 1.58 -12.77 2.87
N GLY A 44 2.22 -12.98 4.02
CA GLY A 44 1.56 -12.89 5.33
C GLY A 44 1.18 -11.46 5.68
N THR A 45 2.10 -10.53 5.46
CA THR A 45 1.88 -9.10 5.69
C THR A 45 0.75 -8.55 4.79
N GLU A 46 0.75 -8.90 3.50
CA GLU A 46 -0.30 -8.50 2.58
C GLU A 46 -1.67 -9.07 2.98
N HIS A 47 -1.69 -10.37 3.36
CA HIS A 47 -2.94 -11.02 3.75
C HIS A 47 -3.64 -10.28 4.89
N PHE A 48 -2.89 -9.79 5.87
CA PHE A 48 -3.42 -9.01 6.96
C PHE A 48 -3.85 -7.60 6.52
N LEU A 49 -2.97 -6.88 5.82
CA LEU A 49 -3.19 -5.47 5.47
C LEU A 49 -4.42 -5.27 4.58
N LYS A 50 -4.68 -6.16 3.64
CA LYS A 50 -5.86 -6.08 2.77
C LYS A 50 -7.20 -6.34 3.45
N LEU A 51 -7.21 -6.79 4.72
CA LEU A 51 -8.43 -6.96 5.51
C LEU A 51 -8.80 -5.70 6.29
N ILE A 52 -7.94 -4.68 6.30
CA ILE A 52 -8.19 -3.43 7.03
C ILE A 52 -9.18 -2.59 6.23
N ASP A 53 -10.27 -2.19 6.87
CA ASP A 53 -11.23 -1.26 6.27
C ASP A 53 -10.54 0.08 5.99
N GLY A 54 -10.71 0.59 4.78
CA GLY A 54 -10.00 1.75 4.26
C GLY A 54 -8.75 1.42 3.44
N VAL A 55 -8.23 0.19 3.47
CA VAL A 55 -7.22 -0.27 2.52
C VAL A 55 -7.91 -0.65 1.21
N GLU A 56 -7.56 0.05 0.13
CA GLU A 56 -8.18 -0.12 -1.17
C GLU A 56 -7.45 -1.15 -2.04
N THR A 57 -6.13 -1.07 -2.08
CA THR A 57 -5.31 -2.02 -2.84
C THR A 57 -4.01 -2.34 -2.11
N THR A 58 -3.50 -3.56 -2.34
CA THR A 58 -2.18 -3.99 -1.89
C THR A 58 -1.40 -4.59 -3.05
N GLN A 59 -0.09 -4.43 -3.02
CA GLN A 59 0.81 -5.02 -4.00
C GLN A 59 2.11 -5.46 -3.31
N VAL A 60 2.48 -6.72 -3.46
CA VAL A 60 3.77 -7.23 -2.98
C VAL A 60 4.90 -6.84 -3.91
N GLY A 61 6.07 -6.60 -3.34
CA GLY A 61 7.26 -6.22 -4.08
C GLY A 61 8.49 -6.09 -3.19
N TYR A 62 9.45 -5.30 -3.64
CA TYR A 62 10.71 -5.08 -2.93
C TYR A 62 10.98 -3.59 -2.81
N ALA A 63 11.40 -3.14 -1.64
CA ALA A 63 11.73 -1.74 -1.41
C ALA A 63 13.11 -1.55 -0.75
N ASN A 64 13.63 -0.34 -0.88
CA ASN A 64 14.85 0.13 -0.23
C ASN A 64 16.11 -0.69 -0.57
N GLY A 65 16.27 -1.08 -1.84
CA GLY A 65 17.42 -1.81 -2.34
C GLY A 65 18.36 -0.95 -3.20
N ASN A 66 19.46 -1.56 -3.62
CA ASN A 66 20.60 -0.88 -4.27
C ASN A 66 20.78 -1.23 -5.76
N ILE A 67 19.90 -2.02 -6.36
CA ILE A 67 19.91 -2.38 -7.79
C ILE A 67 18.55 -2.13 -8.45
N ALA A 68 18.53 -1.96 -9.77
CA ALA A 68 17.27 -1.84 -10.50
C ALA A 68 16.67 -3.22 -10.82
N ASN A 69 15.34 -3.33 -10.75
CA ASN A 69 14.56 -4.50 -11.17
C ASN A 69 15.11 -5.84 -10.65
N PRO A 70 15.22 -6.05 -9.31
CA PRO A 70 15.78 -7.28 -8.78
C PRO A 70 14.89 -8.47 -9.07
N THR A 71 15.53 -9.61 -9.32
CA THR A 71 14.84 -10.91 -9.29
C THR A 71 14.72 -11.40 -7.84
N TYR A 72 13.73 -12.24 -7.55
CA TYR A 72 13.60 -12.88 -6.24
C TYR A 72 14.89 -13.57 -5.77
N LYS A 73 15.56 -14.30 -6.69
CA LYS A 73 16.82 -14.98 -6.40
C LYS A 73 17.91 -14.01 -5.94
N GLN A 74 18.00 -12.83 -6.56
CA GLN A 74 18.96 -11.80 -6.15
C GLN A 74 18.62 -11.24 -4.77
N VAL A 75 17.34 -10.97 -4.48
CA VAL A 75 16.90 -10.49 -3.15
C VAL A 75 17.26 -11.51 -2.07
N CYS A 76 17.03 -12.80 -2.31
CA CYS A 76 17.38 -13.88 -1.37
C CYS A 76 18.87 -14.02 -1.08
N THR A 77 19.77 -13.43 -1.87
CA THR A 77 21.22 -13.41 -1.55
C THR A 77 21.54 -12.52 -0.36
N GLY A 78 20.65 -11.59 0.02
CA GLY A 78 20.89 -10.59 1.06
C GLY A 78 21.88 -9.46 0.67
N THR A 79 22.35 -9.44 -0.59
CA THR A 79 23.35 -8.45 -1.06
C THR A 79 22.75 -7.26 -1.79
N THR A 80 21.44 -7.27 -2.02
CA THR A 80 20.72 -6.23 -2.77
C THR A 80 20.07 -5.17 -1.89
N ASP A 81 20.15 -5.32 -0.57
CA ASP A 81 19.51 -4.48 0.45
C ASP A 81 17.98 -4.35 0.32
N PHE A 82 17.34 -5.10 -0.57
CA PHE A 82 15.88 -5.08 -0.67
C PHE A 82 15.22 -5.77 0.52
N ALA A 83 14.10 -5.20 1.00
CA ALA A 83 13.16 -5.84 1.88
C ALA A 83 11.93 -6.31 1.09
N GLU A 84 11.39 -7.47 1.44
CA GLU A 84 10.06 -7.89 1.04
C GLU A 84 9.04 -6.89 1.62
N THR A 85 8.24 -6.29 0.77
CA THR A 85 7.46 -5.11 1.13
C THR A 85 6.09 -5.17 0.49
N VAL A 86 5.09 -4.70 1.20
CA VAL A 86 3.74 -4.50 0.69
C VAL A 86 3.51 -3.01 0.45
N LYS A 87 3.23 -2.63 -0.77
CA LYS A 87 2.66 -1.33 -1.10
C LYS A 87 1.19 -1.36 -0.68
N VAL A 88 0.76 -0.40 0.10
CA VAL A 88 -0.61 -0.23 0.57
C VAL A 88 -1.15 1.08 0.06
N GLN A 89 -2.25 1.04 -0.69
CA GLN A 89 -3.02 2.23 -1.03
C GLN A 89 -4.27 2.27 -0.16
N TYR A 90 -4.52 3.40 0.48
CA TYR A 90 -5.58 3.52 1.47
C TYR A 90 -6.31 4.86 1.37
N ASP A 91 -7.58 4.87 1.75
CA ASP A 91 -8.41 6.06 1.90
C ASP A 91 -8.15 6.68 3.28
N PRO A 92 -7.51 7.86 3.36
CA PRO A 92 -7.17 8.51 4.63
C PRO A 92 -8.40 9.01 5.41
N LEU A 93 -9.58 9.01 4.79
CA LEU A 93 -10.84 9.34 5.48
C LEU A 93 -11.43 8.14 6.22
N LYS A 94 -11.01 6.91 5.87
CA LYS A 94 -11.45 5.67 6.53
C LYS A 94 -10.43 5.14 7.51
N VAL A 95 -9.15 5.15 7.11
CA VAL A 95 -8.04 4.73 7.95
C VAL A 95 -6.92 5.75 7.87
N ASP A 96 -6.53 6.35 8.98
CA ASP A 96 -5.40 7.28 9.03
C ASP A 96 -4.06 6.52 9.12
N LEU A 97 -2.97 7.21 8.76
CA LEU A 97 -1.64 6.59 8.75
C LEU A 97 -1.19 6.11 10.14
N PRO A 98 -1.38 6.85 11.24
CA PRO A 98 -1.05 6.36 12.58
C PRO A 98 -1.72 5.04 12.93
N PHE A 99 -3.03 4.92 12.69
CA PHE A 99 -3.77 3.72 12.99
C PHE A 99 -3.38 2.54 12.09
N LEU A 100 -3.10 2.81 10.80
CA LEU A 100 -2.58 1.78 9.89
C LEU A 100 -1.22 1.24 10.36
N ILE A 101 -0.33 2.11 10.86
CA ILE A 101 0.95 1.72 11.46
C ILE A 101 0.72 0.94 12.76
N ASP A 102 -0.22 1.33 13.62
CA ASP A 102 -0.56 0.59 14.84
C ASP A 102 -1.01 -0.85 14.53
N LEU A 103 -1.82 -1.02 13.49
CA LEU A 103 -2.25 -2.34 13.04
C LEU A 103 -1.09 -3.17 12.45
N TYR A 104 -0.23 -2.55 11.65
CA TYR A 104 0.97 -3.19 11.12
C TYR A 104 1.89 -3.67 12.25
N PHE A 105 2.12 -2.87 13.29
CA PHE A 105 2.94 -3.26 14.45
C PHE A 105 2.44 -4.49 15.20
N LYS A 106 1.14 -4.81 15.10
CA LYS A 106 0.56 -6.04 15.68
C LYS A 106 0.94 -7.30 14.88
N THR A 107 1.46 -7.16 13.68
CA THR A 107 1.84 -8.29 12.80
C THR A 107 3.32 -8.60 12.82
N ILE A 108 4.14 -7.77 13.45
CA ILE A 108 5.59 -7.88 13.46
C ILE A 108 6.16 -7.94 14.88
N ASP A 109 7.38 -8.44 14.97
CA ASP A 109 8.27 -8.19 16.11
C ASP A 109 9.24 -7.05 15.70
N PRO A 110 9.02 -5.80 16.16
CA PRO A 110 9.84 -4.66 15.76
C PRO A 110 11.27 -4.70 16.33
N THR A 111 11.54 -5.59 17.30
CA THR A 111 12.85 -5.75 17.93
C THR A 111 13.73 -6.77 17.20
N SER A 112 13.15 -7.56 16.31
CA SER A 112 13.87 -8.56 15.52
C SER A 112 14.73 -7.94 14.44
N VAL A 113 16.02 -8.28 14.41
CA VAL A 113 16.95 -7.81 13.38
C VAL A 113 17.04 -8.82 12.25
N ASN A 114 16.73 -8.38 11.02
CA ASN A 114 16.82 -9.18 9.79
C ASN A 114 16.08 -10.54 9.88
N ARG A 115 14.93 -10.56 10.54
CA ARG A 115 14.08 -11.76 10.65
C ARG A 115 12.67 -11.38 11.10
N GLN A 116 11.69 -12.25 10.76
CA GLN A 116 10.38 -12.28 11.39
C GLN A 116 9.95 -13.74 11.57
N GLY A 117 9.68 -14.12 12.82
CA GLY A 117 9.36 -15.50 13.15
C GLY A 117 10.44 -16.48 12.67
N ASN A 118 10.07 -17.39 11.77
CA ASN A 118 10.97 -18.39 11.17
C ASN A 118 11.73 -17.89 9.95
N ASP A 119 11.30 -16.78 9.35
CA ASP A 119 11.93 -16.20 8.16
C ASP A 119 13.18 -15.42 8.56
N LYS A 120 14.33 -15.81 8.04
CA LYS A 120 15.64 -15.24 8.36
C LYS A 120 16.31 -14.69 7.11
N GLY A 121 16.85 -13.47 7.20
CA GLY A 121 17.54 -12.77 6.12
C GLY A 121 17.18 -11.29 6.12
N THR A 122 18.06 -10.47 5.51
CA THR A 122 17.88 -9.01 5.40
C THR A 122 16.59 -8.63 4.70
N GLN A 123 16.12 -9.48 3.76
CA GLN A 123 14.86 -9.30 3.04
C GLN A 123 13.63 -9.38 3.94
N TYR A 124 13.73 -10.01 5.10
CA TYR A 124 12.63 -10.16 6.05
C TYR A 124 12.68 -9.16 7.21
N ARG A 125 13.51 -8.12 7.10
CA ARG A 125 13.55 -7.05 8.09
C ARG A 125 12.25 -6.25 8.09
N THR A 126 11.94 -5.66 9.23
CA THR A 126 10.85 -4.69 9.35
C THR A 126 11.25 -3.34 8.78
N GLY A 127 10.29 -2.59 8.29
CA GLY A 127 10.51 -1.23 7.81
C GLY A 127 9.24 -0.55 7.33
N ILE A 128 9.23 0.77 7.44
CA ILE A 128 8.21 1.65 6.88
C ILE A 128 8.91 2.54 5.88
N TYR A 129 8.48 2.50 4.60
CA TYR A 129 9.02 3.33 3.54
C TYR A 129 7.91 4.21 2.98
N TYR A 130 8.22 5.45 2.65
CA TYR A 130 7.27 6.46 2.20
C TYR A 130 7.80 7.19 0.97
N THR A 131 6.89 7.74 0.17
CA THR A 131 7.20 8.58 -0.99
C THR A 131 6.82 10.04 -0.75
N ASP A 132 5.85 10.30 0.14
CA ASP A 132 5.47 11.66 0.56
C ASP A 132 6.31 12.09 1.77
N PRO A 133 7.17 13.11 1.67
CA PRO A 133 7.95 13.61 2.81
C PRO A 133 7.10 14.11 3.98
N ALA A 134 5.83 14.49 3.75
CA ALA A 134 4.92 14.91 4.80
C ALA A 134 4.57 13.77 5.79
N ASP A 135 4.67 12.51 5.35
CA ASP A 135 4.37 11.36 6.19
C ASP A 135 5.49 11.07 7.21
N LEU A 136 6.71 11.58 6.99
CA LEU A 136 7.86 11.28 7.86
C LEU A 136 7.61 11.64 9.33
N ALA A 137 7.09 12.84 9.59
CA ALA A 137 6.84 13.28 10.96
C ALA A 137 5.79 12.41 11.66
N VAL A 138 4.73 12.04 10.94
CA VAL A 138 3.66 11.18 11.43
C VAL A 138 4.19 9.77 11.73
N ILE A 139 5.00 9.22 10.83
CA ILE A 139 5.63 7.90 11.01
C ILE A 139 6.52 7.91 12.26
N GLN A 140 7.40 8.91 12.39
CA GLN A 140 8.32 9.01 13.52
C GLN A 140 7.60 9.13 14.85
N GLU A 141 6.58 9.98 14.95
CA GLU A 141 5.76 10.16 16.16
C GLU A 141 5.06 8.86 16.53
N THR A 142 4.45 8.19 15.54
CA THR A 142 3.73 6.93 15.77
C THR A 142 4.66 5.83 16.25
N VAL A 143 5.81 5.64 15.58
CA VAL A 143 6.81 4.64 15.97
C VAL A 143 7.37 4.92 17.36
N TYR A 144 7.67 6.19 17.68
CA TYR A 144 8.15 6.58 19.00
C TYR A 144 7.14 6.26 20.11
N ARG A 145 5.86 6.55 19.89
CA ARG A 145 4.76 6.23 20.80
C ARG A 145 4.61 4.71 21.03
N LEU A 146 4.81 3.91 19.99
CA LEU A 146 4.70 2.45 20.07
C LEU A 146 5.92 1.78 20.72
N ALA A 147 7.07 2.46 20.74
CA ALA A 147 8.30 1.99 21.35
C ALA A 147 8.45 2.36 22.84
N ALA A 148 7.57 3.23 23.36
CA ALA A 148 7.54 3.68 24.74
C ALA A 148 6.75 2.73 25.65
#